data_7dfc98e53099fb996c2bbdf603042c5e
#
_entry.id   7dfc98e53099fb996c2bbdf603042c5e
#
_cell.length_a   1.000
_cell.length_b   1.000
_cell.length_c   1.000
_cell.angle_alpha   90.00
_cell.angle_beta   90.00
_cell.angle_gamma   90.00
#
_symmetry.space_group_name_H-M   'P 1'
#
loop_
_entity.id
_entity.type
_entity.pdbx_description
1 polymer ?
#
loop_
_entity_poly.entity_id
_entity_poly.type
_entity_poly.pdbx_seq_one_letter_code
_entity_poly.pdbx_strand_id
1 'polypeptide(L)'
;MRNRDELLRQIAAYNLDDKLKALAEHDEKHRPFRHLPKQFSKGILIGNIAIVPRRADETRFVYVIADMIQARIVYEDIFLKQSAILIAHYLADGKTMPENILRWDSEFASRIFDIKSYKGKLRTAEKSGDDDQAFIYENKYREANRQADAIKQRIQDLFDTTFRTNTAK
;
A
#
# COMPACT_ATOMS: atom_id res chain seq x y z
N MET A 1 -12.22 -21.25 15.82
CA MET A 1 -11.96 -20.18 14.82
C MET A 1 -12.00 -18.84 15.55
N ARG A 2 -10.90 -18.11 15.55
CA ARG A 2 -10.90 -16.78 16.18
C ARG A 2 -11.81 -15.85 15.39
N ASN A 3 -12.53 -15.01 16.13
CA ASN A 3 -13.45 -14.07 15.53
C ASN A 3 -12.67 -13.07 14.65
N ARG A 4 -13.14 -12.84 13.44
CA ARG A 4 -12.61 -11.83 12.52
C ARG A 4 -12.46 -10.45 13.18
N ASP A 5 -13.47 -10.06 13.96
CA ASP A 5 -13.47 -8.76 14.61
C ASP A 5 -12.38 -8.63 15.67
N GLU A 6 -12.08 -9.72 16.36
CA GLU A 6 -10.98 -9.77 17.31
C GLU A 6 -9.63 -9.61 16.62
N LEU A 7 -9.41 -10.27 15.49
CA LEU A 7 -8.17 -10.11 14.73
C LEU A 7 -8.03 -8.68 14.20
N LEU A 8 -9.09 -8.11 13.67
CA LEU A 8 -9.06 -6.72 13.20
C LEU A 8 -8.74 -5.74 14.33
N ARG A 9 -9.25 -5.98 15.55
CA ARG A 9 -8.88 -5.20 16.73
C ARG A 9 -7.41 -5.38 17.09
N GLN A 10 -6.88 -6.59 17.01
CA GLN A 10 -5.47 -6.87 17.26
C GLN A 10 -4.57 -6.19 16.23
N ILE A 11 -4.94 -6.19 14.95
CA ILE A 11 -4.23 -5.48 13.89
C ILE A 11 -4.24 -3.97 14.16
N ALA A 12 -5.39 -3.42 14.53
CA ALA A 12 -5.52 -2.01 14.87
C ALA A 12 -4.67 -1.63 16.09
N ALA A 13 -4.65 -2.48 17.11
CA ALA A 13 -3.83 -2.28 18.30
C ALA A 13 -2.32 -2.40 18.00
N TYR A 14 -1.94 -3.30 17.11
CA TYR A 14 -0.54 -3.51 16.71
C TYR A 14 0.07 -2.25 16.08
N ASN A 15 -0.70 -1.49 15.37
CA ASN A 15 -0.22 -0.30 14.68
C ASN A 15 0.13 0.88 15.59
N LEU A 16 -0.16 0.82 16.89
CA LEU A 16 0.34 1.72 17.95
C LEU A 16 0.25 3.23 17.67
N ASP A 17 -0.41 3.64 16.61
CA ASP A 17 -0.60 5.06 16.30
C ASP A 17 -1.91 5.53 16.95
N ASP A 18 -1.79 6.37 17.99
CA ASP A 18 -2.93 6.90 18.72
C ASP A 18 -3.88 7.70 17.80
N LYS A 19 -3.33 8.36 16.79
CA LYS A 19 -4.15 9.06 15.79
C LYS A 19 -4.97 8.08 14.95
N LEU A 20 -4.40 6.93 14.60
CA LEU A 20 -5.10 5.90 13.85
C LEU A 20 -6.21 5.27 14.69
N LYS A 21 -5.95 5.00 15.97
CA LYS A 21 -6.96 4.52 16.90
C LYS A 21 -8.10 5.52 17.06
N ALA A 22 -7.76 6.79 17.28
CA ALA A 22 -8.74 7.87 17.40
C ALA A 22 -9.58 8.02 16.12
N LEU A 23 -8.95 7.89 14.96
CA LEU A 23 -9.65 7.92 13.68
C LEU A 23 -10.60 6.74 13.52
N ALA A 24 -10.17 5.53 13.86
CA ALA A 24 -11.00 4.33 13.81
C ALA A 24 -12.20 4.43 14.75
N GLU A 25 -11.99 4.90 15.98
CA GLU A 25 -13.06 5.12 16.95
C GLU A 25 -14.04 6.21 16.49
N HIS A 26 -13.52 7.31 15.95
CA HIS A 26 -14.34 8.39 15.39
C HIS A 26 -15.24 7.88 14.28
N ASP A 27 -14.74 7.02 13.46
CA ASP A 27 -15.45 6.52 12.30
C ASP A 27 -16.48 5.44 12.62
N GLU A 28 -16.30 4.66 13.67
CA GLU A 28 -17.36 3.81 14.20
C GLU A 28 -18.58 4.63 14.62
N LYS A 29 -18.35 5.83 15.15
CA LYS A 29 -19.43 6.74 15.57
C LYS A 29 -20.07 7.50 14.42
N HIS A 30 -19.35 7.75 13.35
CA HIS A 30 -19.74 8.67 12.27
C HIS A 30 -19.88 8.02 10.90
N ARG A 31 -20.34 6.80 10.83
CA ARG A 31 -20.76 6.21 9.54
C ARG A 31 -21.77 7.13 8.86
N PRO A 32 -21.72 7.36 7.56
CA PRO A 32 -21.11 6.56 6.48
C PRO A 32 -19.90 7.22 5.81
N PHE A 33 -19.19 8.09 6.47
CA PHE A 33 -18.27 9.01 5.81
C PHE A 33 -16.88 8.51 5.53
N ARG A 34 -16.66 7.23 5.80
CA ARG A 34 -15.29 6.82 5.83
C ARG A 34 -15.06 5.66 4.93
N HIS A 35 -14.45 5.97 3.85
CA HIS A 35 -13.86 4.92 3.04
C HIS A 35 -12.70 4.22 3.76
N LEU A 36 -11.98 4.90 4.65
CA LEU A 36 -10.84 4.32 5.33
C LEU A 36 -11.20 3.46 6.53
N PRO A 37 -11.86 3.94 7.56
CA PRO A 37 -12.17 3.12 8.71
C PRO A 37 -13.17 2.03 8.42
N LYS A 38 -14.05 2.24 7.46
CA LYS A 38 -14.90 1.18 6.96
C LYS A 38 -14.07 0.07 6.31
N GLN A 39 -13.02 0.44 5.60
CA GLN A 39 -12.04 -0.51 5.06
C GLN A 39 -11.18 -1.10 6.17
N PHE A 40 -10.80 -0.29 7.14
CA PHE A 40 -10.00 -0.71 8.28
C PHE A 40 -10.76 -1.68 9.18
N SER A 41 -12.01 -1.38 9.53
CA SER A 41 -12.83 -2.23 10.40
C SER A 41 -13.30 -3.51 9.72
N LYS A 42 -13.56 -3.46 8.41
CA LYS A 42 -14.05 -4.63 7.66
C LYS A 42 -12.93 -5.36 6.94
N GLY A 43 -11.90 -4.64 6.50
CA GLY A 43 -10.85 -5.16 5.64
C GLY A 43 -11.41 -5.67 4.30
N ILE A 44 -10.52 -6.12 3.46
CA ILE A 44 -10.85 -6.88 2.25
C ILE A 44 -10.48 -8.33 2.55
N LEU A 45 -11.39 -9.26 2.32
CA LEU A 45 -11.13 -10.68 2.51
C LEU A 45 -10.97 -11.37 1.18
N ILE A 46 -9.88 -12.11 1.03
CA ILE A 46 -9.65 -13.04 -0.07
C ILE A 46 -9.41 -14.41 0.56
N GLY A 47 -10.41 -15.29 0.51
CA GLY A 47 -10.37 -16.52 1.27
C GLY A 47 -10.22 -16.26 2.77
N ASN A 48 -9.16 -16.78 3.36
CA ASN A 48 -8.79 -16.57 4.77
C ASN A 48 -7.79 -15.44 4.99
N ILE A 49 -7.46 -14.69 3.96
CA ILE A 49 -6.47 -13.61 4.04
C ILE A 49 -7.18 -12.26 4.07
N ALA A 50 -6.86 -11.46 5.06
CA ALA A 50 -7.38 -10.11 5.21
C ALA A 50 -6.35 -9.07 4.75
N ILE A 51 -6.82 -8.08 4.03
CA ILE A 51 -6.05 -6.89 3.66
C ILE A 51 -6.64 -5.71 4.44
N VAL A 52 -5.83 -5.08 5.26
CA VAL A 52 -6.26 -3.97 6.13
C VAL A 52 -5.42 -2.74 5.81
N PRO A 53 -6.06 -1.61 5.40
CA PRO A 53 -5.32 -0.39 5.21
C PRO A 53 -4.86 0.18 6.55
N ARG A 54 -3.61 0.64 6.60
CA ARG A 54 -3.00 1.30 7.73
C ARG A 54 -2.50 2.68 7.30
N ARG A 55 -2.78 3.69 8.11
CA ARG A 55 -2.28 5.03 7.83
C ARG A 55 -0.78 5.12 8.13
N ALA A 56 0.02 5.42 7.09
CA ALA A 56 1.45 5.60 7.22
C ALA A 56 1.82 7.05 7.58
N ASP A 57 1.10 8.02 7.00
CA ASP A 57 1.22 9.45 7.30
C ASP A 57 -0.12 10.16 7.04
N GLU A 58 -0.17 11.49 7.08
CA GLU A 58 -1.41 12.26 6.92
C GLU A 58 -2.10 12.08 5.57
N THR A 59 -1.35 11.67 4.55
CA THR A 59 -1.84 11.61 3.16
C THR A 59 -1.76 10.23 2.54
N ARG A 60 -1.16 9.25 3.22
CA ARG A 60 -0.82 7.97 2.62
C ARG A 60 -1.18 6.79 3.50
N PHE A 61 -1.60 5.72 2.84
CA PHE A 61 -1.89 4.43 3.44
C PHE A 61 -0.96 3.36 2.91
N VAL A 62 -0.65 2.42 3.77
CA VAL A 62 -0.03 1.14 3.42
C VAL A 62 -1.00 0.02 3.79
N TYR A 63 -0.71 -1.20 3.37
CA TYR A 63 -1.59 -2.33 3.57
C TYR A 63 -0.93 -3.38 4.45
N VAL A 64 -1.68 -3.87 5.41
CA VAL A 64 -1.31 -5.00 6.27
C VAL A 64 -2.04 -6.23 5.75
N ILE A 65 -1.30 -7.33 5.62
CA ILE A 65 -1.86 -8.61 5.20
C ILE A 65 -1.81 -9.57 6.38
N ALA A 66 -2.96 -10.12 6.74
CA ALA A 66 -3.11 -11.00 7.88
C ALA A 66 -3.77 -12.33 7.50
N ASP A 67 -3.28 -13.40 8.09
CA ASP A 67 -3.88 -14.72 8.00
C ASP A 67 -4.94 -14.88 9.11
N MET A 68 -6.21 -15.01 8.71
CA MET A 68 -7.33 -15.09 9.63
C MET A 68 -7.42 -16.43 10.37
N ILE A 69 -6.90 -17.51 9.76
CA ILE A 69 -6.89 -18.84 10.40
C ILE A 69 -5.82 -18.88 11.47
N GLN A 70 -4.59 -18.46 11.13
CA GLN A 70 -3.47 -18.44 12.07
C GLN A 70 -3.50 -17.23 13.01
N ALA A 71 -4.38 -16.26 12.74
CA ALA A 71 -4.51 -15.02 13.50
C ALA A 71 -3.17 -14.28 13.65
N ARG A 72 -2.43 -14.14 12.56
CA ARG A 72 -1.14 -13.46 12.52
C ARG A 72 -1.02 -12.50 11.35
N ILE A 73 -0.19 -11.48 11.52
CA ILE A 73 0.21 -10.58 10.45
C ILE A 73 1.31 -11.25 9.64
N VAL A 74 1.13 -11.29 8.32
CA VAL A 74 2.10 -11.88 7.38
C VAL A 74 3.00 -10.81 6.79
N TYR A 75 2.43 -9.70 6.36
CA TYR A 75 3.15 -8.53 5.82
C TYR A 75 2.53 -7.24 6.35
N GLU A 76 3.36 -6.22 6.61
CA GLU A 76 2.90 -4.99 7.25
C GLU A 76 2.86 -3.76 6.34
N ASP A 77 3.84 -3.60 5.48
CA ASP A 77 4.08 -2.34 4.78
C ASP A 77 4.00 -2.50 3.26
N ILE A 78 2.90 -3.05 2.78
CA ILE A 78 2.66 -3.13 1.35
C ILE A 78 2.16 -1.77 0.85
N PHE A 79 2.85 -1.20 -0.13
CA PHE A 79 2.61 0.16 -0.58
C PHE A 79 1.42 0.30 -1.52
N LEU A 80 1.29 -0.62 -2.50
CA LEU A 80 0.21 -0.59 -3.48
C LEU A 80 -0.90 -1.57 -3.15
N LYS A 81 -2.14 -1.13 -3.36
CA LYS A 81 -3.32 -1.98 -3.19
C LYS A 81 -3.29 -3.19 -4.12
N GLN A 82 -2.87 -3.03 -5.36
CA GLN A 82 -2.73 -4.10 -6.33
C GLN A 82 -1.74 -5.17 -5.85
N SER A 83 -0.60 -4.74 -5.29
CA SER A 83 0.38 -5.65 -4.69
C SER A 83 -0.24 -6.44 -3.54
N ALA A 84 -0.98 -5.76 -2.65
CA ALA A 84 -1.63 -6.40 -1.51
C ALA A 84 -2.66 -7.46 -1.96
N ILE A 85 -3.46 -7.14 -2.97
CA ILE A 85 -4.46 -8.08 -3.52
C ILE A 85 -3.78 -9.29 -4.16
N LEU A 86 -2.72 -9.09 -4.93
CA LEU A 86 -1.93 -10.18 -5.52
C LEU A 86 -1.35 -11.10 -4.45
N ILE A 87 -0.70 -10.53 -3.45
CA ILE A 87 -0.09 -11.29 -2.35
C ILE A 87 -1.17 -12.10 -1.62
N ALA A 88 -2.28 -11.48 -1.27
CA ALA A 88 -3.38 -12.13 -0.58
C ALA A 88 -3.98 -13.28 -1.42
N HIS A 89 -4.11 -13.08 -2.73
CA HIS A 89 -4.60 -14.11 -3.64
C HIS A 89 -3.70 -15.35 -3.66
N TYR A 90 -2.39 -15.17 -3.78
CA TYR A 90 -1.45 -16.29 -3.75
C TYR A 90 -1.44 -17.01 -2.40
N LEU A 91 -1.48 -16.26 -1.29
CA LEU A 91 -1.55 -16.84 0.04
C LEU A 91 -2.85 -17.63 0.27
N ALA A 92 -3.98 -17.07 -0.16
CA ALA A 92 -5.29 -17.73 -0.01
C ALA A 92 -5.39 -19.03 -0.79
N ASP A 93 -4.78 -19.10 -1.97
CA ASP A 93 -4.75 -20.29 -2.81
C ASP A 93 -3.69 -21.31 -2.38
N GLY A 94 -2.88 -21.00 -1.38
CA GLY A 94 -1.77 -21.85 -0.95
C GLY A 94 -0.65 -21.98 -1.97
N LYS A 95 -0.59 -21.05 -2.92
CA LYS A 95 0.45 -21.03 -3.97
C LYS A 95 1.66 -20.25 -3.52
N THR A 96 2.82 -20.61 -4.07
CA THR A 96 4.05 -19.84 -3.85
C THR A 96 3.92 -18.46 -4.50
N MET A 97 4.06 -17.43 -3.69
CA MET A 97 4.03 -16.05 -4.15
C MET A 97 5.29 -15.73 -4.97
N PRO A 98 5.15 -15.10 -6.15
CA PRO A 98 6.31 -14.61 -6.88
C PRO A 98 7.09 -13.57 -6.06
N GLU A 99 8.38 -13.78 -5.84
CA GLU A 99 9.26 -12.88 -5.07
C GLU A 99 9.30 -11.46 -5.63
N ASN A 100 9.09 -11.34 -6.93
CA ASN A 100 9.11 -10.07 -7.64
C ASN A 100 8.08 -9.06 -7.12
N ILE A 101 6.93 -9.52 -6.64
CA ILE A 101 5.86 -8.62 -6.17
C ILE A 101 6.35 -7.74 -5.01
N LEU A 102 6.94 -8.35 -3.99
CA LEU A 102 7.47 -7.61 -2.83
C LEU A 102 8.59 -6.66 -3.24
N ARG A 103 9.49 -7.11 -4.11
CA ARG A 103 10.59 -6.28 -4.61
C ARG A 103 10.07 -5.08 -5.39
N TRP A 104 9.18 -5.28 -6.33
CA TRP A 104 8.59 -4.20 -7.13
C TRP A 104 7.81 -3.20 -6.28
N ASP A 105 7.04 -3.69 -5.33
CA ASP A 105 6.30 -2.83 -4.42
C ASP A 105 7.23 -1.94 -3.59
N SER A 106 8.30 -2.51 -3.05
CA SER A 106 9.33 -1.79 -2.29
C SER A 106 10.10 -0.78 -3.17
N GLU A 107 10.47 -1.17 -4.37
CA GLU A 107 11.14 -0.28 -5.34
C GLU A 107 10.22 0.88 -5.74
N PHE A 108 8.95 0.60 -5.97
CA PHE A 108 7.97 1.64 -6.27
C PHE A 108 7.86 2.65 -5.12
N ALA A 109 7.77 2.19 -3.89
CA ALA A 109 7.75 3.04 -2.70
C ALA A 109 9.00 3.94 -2.63
N SER A 110 10.18 3.39 -2.89
CA SER A 110 11.44 4.13 -2.94
C SER A 110 11.42 5.22 -4.02
N ARG A 111 10.90 4.91 -5.20
CA ARG A 111 10.79 5.90 -6.28
C ARG A 111 9.83 7.05 -5.92
N ILE A 112 8.74 6.75 -5.23
CA ILE A 112 7.80 7.78 -4.77
C ILE A 112 8.47 8.72 -3.76
N PHE A 113 9.28 8.21 -2.84
CA PHE A 113 10.07 9.05 -1.94
C PHE A 113 11.09 9.92 -2.68
N ASP A 114 11.78 9.35 -3.66
CA ASP A 114 12.71 10.10 -4.51
C ASP A 114 12.01 11.23 -5.27
N ILE A 115 10.85 10.95 -5.86
CA ILE A 115 10.03 11.94 -6.57
C ILE A 115 9.70 13.13 -5.66
N LYS A 116 9.24 12.87 -4.44
CA LYS A 116 8.94 13.92 -3.47
C LYS A 116 10.17 14.74 -3.10
N SER A 117 11.30 14.07 -2.88
CA SER A 117 12.58 14.72 -2.56
C SER A 117 13.04 15.61 -3.70
N TYR A 118 13.08 15.12 -4.93
CA TYR A 118 13.52 15.89 -6.09
C TYR A 118 12.60 17.06 -6.41
N LYS A 119 11.30 16.86 -6.25
CA LYS A 119 10.32 17.95 -6.42
C LYS A 119 10.55 19.09 -5.43
N GLY A 120 10.85 18.78 -4.17
CA GLY A 120 11.18 19.76 -3.15
C GLY A 120 12.49 20.51 -3.48
N LYS A 121 13.52 19.79 -3.88
CA LYS A 121 14.82 20.36 -4.27
C LYS A 121 14.71 21.22 -5.52
N LEU A 122 13.92 20.79 -6.51
CA LEU A 122 13.64 21.56 -7.71
C LEU A 122 12.98 22.91 -7.37
N ARG A 123 11.95 22.90 -6.55
CA ARG A 123 11.28 24.11 -6.09
C ARG A 123 12.23 25.07 -5.38
N THR A 124 13.11 24.55 -4.53
CA THR A 124 14.13 25.36 -3.84
C THR A 124 15.09 25.98 -4.82
N ALA A 125 15.59 25.22 -5.81
CA ALA A 125 16.50 25.72 -6.84
C ALA A 125 15.83 26.81 -7.71
N GLU A 126 14.59 26.61 -8.11
CA GLU A 126 13.81 27.59 -8.87
C GLU A 126 13.62 28.90 -8.08
N LYS A 127 13.31 28.83 -6.80
CA LYS A 127 13.16 30.00 -5.94
C LYS A 127 14.45 30.77 -5.73
N SER A 128 15.58 30.07 -5.69
CA SER A 128 16.91 30.71 -5.53
C SER A 128 17.51 31.18 -6.84
N GLY A 129 16.88 30.90 -7.98
CA GLY A 129 17.40 31.26 -9.30
C GLY A 129 18.61 30.42 -9.74
N ASP A 130 18.82 29.26 -9.13
CA ASP A 130 19.93 28.37 -9.50
C ASP A 130 19.47 27.43 -10.63
N ASP A 131 19.66 27.92 -11.86
CA ASP A 131 19.20 27.22 -13.06
C ASP A 131 19.92 25.87 -13.28
N ASP A 132 21.20 25.79 -12.91
CA ASP A 132 21.96 24.53 -13.03
C ASP A 132 21.42 23.45 -12.11
N GLN A 133 21.14 23.77 -10.86
CA GLN A 133 20.55 22.86 -9.91
C GLN A 133 19.11 22.51 -10.30
N ALA A 134 18.34 23.48 -10.76
CA ALA A 134 16.97 23.24 -11.25
C ALA A 134 16.97 22.23 -12.40
N PHE A 135 17.88 22.37 -13.35
CA PHE A 135 18.02 21.42 -14.47
C PHE A 135 18.36 20.00 -14.01
N ILE A 136 19.32 19.87 -13.07
CA ILE A 136 19.73 18.59 -12.52
C ILE A 136 18.53 17.89 -11.81
N TYR A 137 17.82 18.60 -10.95
CA TYR A 137 16.70 18.04 -10.21
C TYR A 137 15.49 17.78 -11.07
N GLU A 138 15.24 18.57 -12.10
CA GLU A 138 14.20 18.29 -13.08
C GLU A 138 14.44 16.97 -13.80
N ASN A 139 15.68 16.72 -14.24
CA ASN A 139 16.05 15.46 -14.88
C ASN A 139 15.92 14.26 -13.93
N LYS A 140 16.37 14.40 -12.69
CA LYS A 140 16.21 13.36 -11.66
C LYS A 140 14.73 13.08 -11.36
N TYR A 141 13.93 14.12 -11.27
CA TYR A 141 12.50 14.01 -11.06
C TYR A 141 11.80 13.24 -12.20
N ARG A 142 12.10 13.59 -13.43
CA ARG A 142 11.55 12.91 -14.63
C ARG A 142 11.96 11.45 -14.69
N GLU A 143 13.23 11.16 -14.41
CA GLU A 143 13.73 9.78 -14.40
C GLU A 143 13.08 8.94 -13.29
N ALA A 144 12.94 9.49 -12.09
CA ALA A 144 12.26 8.80 -10.99
C ALA A 144 10.79 8.52 -11.31
N ASN A 145 10.07 9.45 -11.94
CA ASN A 145 8.71 9.24 -12.41
C ASN A 145 8.64 8.12 -13.46
N ARG A 146 9.54 8.13 -14.43
CA ARG A 146 9.60 7.09 -15.47
C ARG A 146 9.83 5.71 -14.86
N GLN A 147 10.74 5.60 -13.91
CA GLN A 147 11.03 4.34 -13.21
C GLN A 147 9.84 3.89 -12.38
N ALA A 148 9.19 4.80 -11.65
CA ALA A 148 8.00 4.48 -10.87
C ALA A 148 6.86 3.96 -11.76
N ASP A 149 6.59 4.63 -12.87
CA ASP A 149 5.56 4.21 -13.82
C ASP A 149 5.85 2.83 -14.42
N ALA A 150 7.10 2.55 -14.76
CA ALA A 150 7.51 1.25 -15.28
C ALA A 150 7.31 0.13 -14.27
N ILE A 151 7.65 0.36 -13.01
CA ILE A 151 7.44 -0.62 -11.92
C ILE A 151 5.95 -0.84 -11.70
N LYS A 152 5.18 0.23 -11.60
CA LYS A 152 3.73 0.16 -11.42
C LYS A 152 3.06 -0.62 -12.56
N GLN A 153 3.52 -0.41 -13.79
CA GLN A 153 3.01 -1.12 -14.96
C GLN A 153 3.29 -2.62 -14.87
N ARG A 154 4.46 -3.03 -14.40
CA ARG A 154 4.79 -4.46 -14.19
C ARG A 154 3.84 -5.11 -13.19
N ILE A 155 3.55 -4.42 -12.08
CA ILE A 155 2.60 -4.90 -11.07
C ILE A 155 1.19 -4.99 -11.68
N GLN A 156 0.79 -3.98 -12.42
CA GLN A 156 -0.52 -3.94 -13.07
C GLN A 156 -0.66 -5.05 -14.13
N ASP A 157 0.37 -5.31 -14.91
CA ASP A 157 0.37 -6.38 -15.92
C ASP A 157 0.23 -7.76 -15.27
N LEU A 158 0.94 -7.98 -14.17
CA LEU A 158 0.82 -9.21 -13.40
C LEU A 158 -0.58 -9.35 -12.78
N PHE A 159 -1.12 -8.27 -12.25
CA PHE A 159 -2.47 -8.22 -11.71
C PHE A 159 -3.50 -8.57 -12.79
N ASP A 160 -3.43 -7.94 -13.93
CA ASP A 160 -4.34 -8.18 -15.05
C ASP A 160 -4.23 -9.62 -15.56
N THR A 161 -3.04 -10.13 -15.74
CA THR A 161 -2.79 -11.50 -16.18
C THR A 161 -3.37 -12.50 -15.17
N THR A 162 -3.12 -12.30 -13.89
CA THR A 162 -3.60 -13.19 -12.83
C THR A 162 -5.12 -13.26 -12.80
N PHE A 163 -5.80 -12.12 -12.85
CA PHE A 163 -7.26 -12.07 -12.70
C PHE A 163 -8.02 -12.30 -14.01
N ARG A 164 -7.47 -11.96 -15.18
CA ARG A 164 -8.06 -12.29 -16.46
C ARG A 164 -8.08 -13.79 -16.72
N THR A 165 -7.03 -14.48 -16.35
CA THR A 165 -6.95 -15.95 -16.49
C THR A 165 -8.02 -16.64 -15.67
N ASN A 166 -8.43 -16.06 -14.53
CA ASN A 166 -9.48 -16.59 -13.68
C ASN A 166 -10.90 -16.28 -14.20
N THR A 167 -11.08 -15.26 -15.03
CA THR A 167 -12.37 -14.89 -15.60
C THR A 167 -12.67 -15.57 -16.94
N ALA A 168 -11.68 -16.16 -17.59
CA ALA A 168 -11.83 -16.85 -18.88
C ALA A 168 -12.32 -18.32 -18.76
N LYS A 169 -12.65 -18.76 -17.55
CA LYS A 169 -13.22 -20.11 -17.32
C LYS A 169 -14.74 -20.02 -17.19
#